data_4c1d46aa25166da759ed5c94e6ac23d1
#
_entry.id   4c1d46aa25166da759ed5c94e6ac23d1
#
_cell.length_a   1.000
_cell.length_b   1.000
_cell.length_c   1.000
_cell.angle_alpha   90.00
_cell.angle_beta   90.00
_cell.angle_gamma   90.00
#
_symmetry.space_group_name_H-M   'P 1'
#
loop_
_entity.id
_entity.type
_entity.pdbx_description
1 polymer ?
#
loop_
_entity_poly.entity_id
_entity_poly.type
_entity_poly.pdbx_seq_one_letter_code
_entity_poly.pdbx_strand_id
1 'polypeptide(L)'
;MTYKLSRWSLNDLFPASHGGVDSPELETAFDQIEEQVTTFEGVRGKLRADMPVDEFLHIVQTSEVTTRIVNKLDAFAGLAFAADTQDQAAQTLQNRVQQFMADMGNRTLFFGLWWKGLDDANAKRLMDASGDYRYYLEEMRHFKPHTLTEPEEKIVNIKDVTGSSALVNLYDAITNRYVFKLKVDG
;
A
#
# COMPACT_ATOMS: atom_id res chain seq x y z
N MET A 1 9.25 -37.18 18.67
CA MET A 1 8.05 -36.62 17.99
C MET A 1 8.52 -35.78 16.83
N THR A 2 8.14 -36.14 15.61
CA THR A 2 8.49 -35.34 14.45
C THR A 2 7.49 -34.19 14.35
N TYR A 3 7.92 -32.95 14.62
CA TYR A 3 7.07 -31.77 14.45
C TYR A 3 6.82 -31.56 12.96
N LYS A 4 5.56 -31.53 12.56
CA LYS A 4 5.15 -31.25 11.17
C LYS A 4 4.76 -29.78 11.10
N LEU A 5 5.60 -28.98 10.42
CA LEU A 5 5.27 -27.59 10.11
C LEU A 5 3.99 -27.53 9.27
N SER A 6 2.99 -26.79 9.75
CA SER A 6 1.82 -26.44 8.94
C SER A 6 2.12 -25.16 8.15
N ARG A 7 1.61 -25.06 6.94
CA ARG A 7 1.64 -23.81 6.17
C ARG A 7 0.61 -22.83 6.75
N TRP A 8 0.92 -21.56 6.71
CA TRP A 8 -0.04 -20.51 7.07
C TRP A 8 -1.17 -20.47 6.03
N SER A 9 -2.39 -20.22 6.51
CA SER A 9 -3.54 -19.99 5.65
C SER A 9 -3.70 -18.48 5.42
N LEU A 10 -3.87 -18.08 4.18
CA LEU A 10 -4.18 -16.70 3.78
C LEU A 10 -5.68 -16.51 3.48
N ASN A 11 -6.51 -17.51 3.83
CA ASN A 11 -7.94 -17.52 3.54
C ASN A 11 -8.71 -16.38 4.22
N ASP A 12 -8.19 -15.84 5.32
CA ASP A 12 -8.79 -14.69 6.00
C ASP A 12 -8.60 -13.38 5.21
N LEU A 13 -7.60 -13.34 4.32
CA LEU A 13 -7.40 -12.22 3.41
C LEU A 13 -8.21 -12.44 2.13
N PHE A 14 -7.92 -13.53 1.40
CA PHE A 14 -8.68 -13.92 0.22
C PHE A 14 -8.95 -15.42 0.26
N PRO A 15 -10.22 -15.86 0.19
CA PRO A 15 -10.57 -17.27 0.32
C PRO A 15 -9.93 -18.13 -0.77
N ALA A 16 -9.31 -19.24 -0.37
CA ALA A 16 -8.69 -20.20 -1.29
C ALA A 16 -9.71 -21.05 -2.06
N SER A 17 -11.01 -20.82 -1.88
CA SER A 17 -12.08 -21.60 -2.52
C SER A 17 -12.00 -21.63 -4.05
N HIS A 18 -11.23 -20.70 -4.65
CA HIS A 18 -11.09 -20.54 -6.11
C HIS A 18 -9.64 -20.44 -6.59
N GLY A 19 -8.68 -21.00 -5.86
CA GLY A 19 -7.34 -21.18 -6.41
C GLY A 19 -6.23 -20.23 -5.94
N GLY A 20 -6.42 -19.54 -4.82
CA GLY A 20 -5.31 -18.74 -4.24
C GLY A 20 -4.97 -17.49 -5.05
N VAL A 21 -3.78 -17.45 -5.66
CA VAL A 21 -3.28 -16.27 -6.41
C VAL A 21 -4.07 -15.94 -7.69
N ASP A 22 -4.96 -16.83 -8.15
CA ASP A 22 -5.81 -16.64 -9.33
C ASP A 22 -7.30 -16.47 -8.94
N SER A 23 -7.59 -16.08 -7.68
CA SER A 23 -8.97 -16.01 -7.21
C SER A 23 -9.72 -14.81 -7.84
N PRO A 24 -11.01 -14.99 -8.20
CA PRO A 24 -11.86 -13.89 -8.70
C PRO A 24 -11.99 -12.72 -7.71
N GLU A 25 -11.86 -13.01 -6.43
CA GLU A 25 -11.91 -11.98 -5.37
C GLU A 25 -10.72 -11.01 -5.44
N LEU A 26 -9.57 -11.46 -5.98
CA LEU A 26 -8.43 -10.57 -6.24
C LEU A 26 -8.76 -9.58 -7.35
N GLU A 27 -9.32 -10.05 -8.47
CA GLU A 27 -9.75 -9.18 -9.56
C GLU A 27 -10.81 -8.18 -9.08
N THR A 28 -11.76 -8.63 -8.26
CA THR A 28 -12.76 -7.74 -7.64
C THR A 28 -12.09 -6.66 -6.78
N ALA A 29 -11.03 -7.00 -6.05
CA ALA A 29 -10.29 -6.01 -5.25
C ALA A 29 -9.55 -4.98 -6.12
N PHE A 30 -8.93 -5.41 -7.23
CA PHE A 30 -8.31 -4.49 -8.21
C PHE A 30 -9.35 -3.53 -8.78
N ASP A 31 -10.51 -4.05 -9.22
CA ASP A 31 -11.58 -3.24 -9.80
C ASP A 31 -12.15 -2.22 -8.78
N GLN A 32 -12.35 -2.65 -7.54
CA GLN A 32 -12.82 -1.76 -6.46
C GLN A 32 -11.83 -0.64 -6.17
N ILE A 33 -10.54 -0.93 -6.11
CA ILE A 33 -9.51 0.09 -5.89
C ILE A 33 -9.50 1.07 -7.07
N GLU A 34 -9.55 0.58 -8.31
CA GLU A 34 -9.58 1.41 -9.52
C GLU A 34 -10.78 2.37 -9.51
N GLU A 35 -11.97 1.88 -9.19
CA GLU A 35 -13.20 2.69 -9.09
C GLU A 35 -13.08 3.77 -8.01
N GLN A 36 -12.57 3.39 -6.82
CA GLN A 36 -12.39 4.32 -5.71
C GLN A 36 -11.34 5.38 -6.01
N VAL A 37 -10.22 5.00 -6.63
CA VAL A 37 -9.17 5.94 -7.03
C VAL A 37 -9.69 6.89 -8.12
N THR A 38 -10.40 6.38 -9.11
CA THR A 38 -11.04 7.21 -10.15
C THR A 38 -12.00 8.23 -9.55
N THR A 39 -12.79 7.82 -8.57
CA THR A 39 -13.69 8.72 -7.81
C THR A 39 -12.88 9.75 -7.01
N PHE A 40 -11.80 9.31 -6.35
CA PHE A 40 -10.95 10.17 -5.55
C PHE A 40 -10.20 11.23 -6.37
N GLU A 41 -9.84 10.95 -7.62
CA GLU A 41 -9.24 11.95 -8.52
C GLU A 41 -10.12 13.19 -8.69
N GLY A 42 -11.46 13.02 -8.64
CA GLY A 42 -12.41 14.12 -8.68
C GLY A 42 -12.35 15.07 -7.47
N VAL A 43 -11.68 14.66 -6.38
CA VAL A 43 -11.46 15.51 -5.19
C VAL A 43 -10.45 16.61 -5.47
N ARG A 44 -9.53 16.41 -6.40
CA ARG A 44 -8.42 17.33 -6.67
C ARG A 44 -8.88 18.78 -6.90
N GLY A 45 -9.94 18.97 -7.66
CA GLY A 45 -10.49 20.30 -7.94
C GLY A 45 -11.25 20.94 -6.77
N LYS A 46 -11.48 20.21 -5.68
CA LYS A 46 -12.19 20.68 -4.48
C LYS A 46 -11.24 21.10 -3.36
N LEU A 47 -9.97 20.74 -3.45
CA LEU A 47 -9.00 21.04 -2.40
C LEU A 47 -8.71 22.54 -2.33
N ARG A 48 -9.00 23.15 -1.18
CA ARG A 48 -8.76 24.55 -0.89
C ARG A 48 -8.41 24.76 0.58
N ALA A 49 -7.68 25.81 0.89
CA ALA A 49 -7.19 26.05 2.25
C ALA A 49 -8.32 26.26 3.29
N ASP A 50 -9.40 26.88 2.87
CA ASP A 50 -10.56 27.23 3.70
C ASP A 50 -11.68 26.18 3.67
N MET A 51 -11.40 24.96 3.14
CA MET A 51 -12.45 23.93 3.01
C MET A 51 -13.07 23.60 4.38
N PRO A 52 -14.41 23.29 4.42
CA PRO A 52 -15.11 22.86 5.62
C PRO A 52 -14.49 21.59 6.21
N VAL A 53 -14.54 21.48 7.54
CA VAL A 53 -13.99 20.32 8.28
C VAL A 53 -14.67 19.02 7.86
N ASP A 54 -15.99 19.03 7.72
CA ASP A 54 -16.80 17.87 7.33
C ASP A 54 -16.45 17.37 5.92
N GLU A 55 -16.25 18.29 4.97
CA GLU A 55 -15.79 17.95 3.61
C GLU A 55 -14.38 17.34 3.65
N PHE A 56 -13.48 17.92 4.43
CA PHE A 56 -12.13 17.37 4.61
C PHE A 56 -12.14 15.97 5.24
N LEU A 57 -12.89 15.79 6.32
CA LEU A 57 -12.99 14.49 6.99
C LEU A 57 -13.60 13.41 6.09
N HIS A 58 -14.59 13.76 5.27
CA HIS A 58 -15.14 12.82 4.29
C HIS A 58 -14.06 12.35 3.29
N ILE A 59 -13.18 13.25 2.84
CA ILE A 59 -12.06 12.89 1.95
C ILE A 59 -11.08 11.93 2.66
N VAL A 60 -10.71 12.24 3.91
CA VAL A 60 -9.82 11.38 4.71
C VAL A 60 -10.44 9.99 4.91
N GLN A 61 -11.71 9.91 5.27
CA GLN A 61 -12.43 8.65 5.44
C GLN A 61 -12.52 7.84 4.15
N THR A 62 -12.77 8.50 3.03
CA THR A 62 -12.78 7.83 1.71
C THR A 62 -11.41 7.26 1.38
N SER A 63 -10.34 8.02 1.63
CA SER A 63 -8.96 7.54 1.46
C SER A 63 -8.64 6.35 2.36
N GLU A 64 -9.11 6.35 3.62
CA GLU A 64 -8.94 5.20 4.54
C GLU A 64 -9.57 3.92 4.00
N VAL A 65 -10.81 4.01 3.48
CA VAL A 65 -11.50 2.83 2.91
C VAL A 65 -10.70 2.25 1.76
N THR A 66 -10.21 3.08 0.84
CA THR A 66 -9.37 2.65 -0.28
C THR A 66 -8.07 2.01 0.23
N THR A 67 -7.38 2.67 1.16
CA THR A 67 -6.12 2.18 1.74
C THR A 67 -6.28 0.83 2.41
N ARG A 68 -7.42 0.56 3.05
CA ARG A 68 -7.70 -0.73 3.68
C ARG A 68 -7.76 -1.87 2.66
N ILE A 69 -8.37 -1.65 1.49
CA ILE A 69 -8.42 -2.66 0.43
C ILE A 69 -7.03 -2.85 -0.20
N VAL A 70 -6.31 -1.75 -0.45
CA VAL A 70 -4.94 -1.78 -0.96
C VAL A 70 -4.03 -2.58 -0.03
N ASN A 71 -4.03 -2.28 1.26
CA ASN A 71 -3.20 -3.00 2.24
C ASN A 71 -3.55 -4.50 2.34
N LYS A 72 -4.83 -4.85 2.19
CA LYS A 72 -5.26 -6.26 2.17
C LYS A 72 -4.71 -6.99 0.95
N LEU A 73 -4.76 -6.36 -0.23
CA LEU A 73 -4.25 -6.91 -1.48
C LEU A 73 -2.72 -7.07 -1.44
N ASP A 74 -2.02 -6.04 -0.97
CA ASP A 74 -0.56 -6.04 -0.82
C ASP A 74 -0.08 -7.11 0.18
N ALA A 75 -0.72 -7.17 1.35
CA ALA A 75 -0.41 -8.18 2.36
C ALA A 75 -0.60 -9.61 1.83
N PHE A 76 -1.67 -9.85 1.07
CA PHE A 76 -1.89 -11.17 0.48
C PHE A 76 -0.80 -11.53 -0.53
N ALA A 77 -0.49 -10.63 -1.47
CA ALA A 77 0.52 -10.87 -2.50
C ALA A 77 1.92 -11.07 -1.89
N GLY A 78 2.30 -10.21 -0.93
CA GLY A 78 3.57 -10.30 -0.23
C GLY A 78 3.71 -11.58 0.60
N LEU A 79 2.67 -11.99 1.34
CA LEU A 79 2.69 -13.21 2.13
C LEU A 79 2.67 -14.48 1.26
N ALA A 80 1.95 -14.48 0.12
CA ALA A 80 1.98 -15.57 -0.82
C ALA A 80 3.39 -15.76 -1.41
N PHE A 81 4.05 -14.68 -1.83
CA PHE A 81 5.43 -14.71 -2.30
C PHE A 81 6.42 -15.13 -1.20
N ALA A 82 6.28 -14.61 0.02
CA ALA A 82 7.16 -14.96 1.14
C ALA A 82 7.01 -16.44 1.57
N ALA A 83 5.83 -17.06 1.38
CA ALA A 83 5.62 -18.47 1.67
C ALA A 83 6.40 -19.41 0.73
N ASP A 84 6.57 -19.03 -0.53
CA ASP A 84 7.39 -19.72 -1.52
C ASP A 84 7.87 -18.75 -2.61
N THR A 85 9.10 -18.24 -2.45
CA THR A 85 9.70 -17.30 -3.41
C THR A 85 10.07 -17.96 -4.77
N GLN A 86 9.89 -19.27 -4.91
CA GLN A 86 10.06 -19.99 -6.17
C GLN A 86 8.74 -20.19 -6.92
N ASP A 87 7.61 -19.88 -6.29
CA ASP A 87 6.30 -19.94 -6.93
C ASP A 87 6.15 -18.77 -7.93
N GLN A 88 6.13 -19.13 -9.22
CA GLN A 88 6.03 -18.16 -10.32
C GLN A 88 4.70 -17.41 -10.33
N ALA A 89 3.60 -18.02 -9.89
CA ALA A 89 2.30 -17.38 -9.82
C ALA A 89 2.26 -16.34 -8.69
N ALA A 90 2.82 -16.67 -7.52
CA ALA A 90 2.94 -15.74 -6.41
C ALA A 90 3.87 -14.56 -6.76
N GLN A 91 5.00 -14.82 -7.44
CA GLN A 91 5.90 -13.78 -7.91
C GLN A 91 5.23 -12.85 -8.93
N THR A 92 4.47 -13.41 -9.86
CA THR A 92 3.73 -12.63 -10.86
C THR A 92 2.68 -11.74 -10.21
N LEU A 93 1.92 -12.28 -9.24
CA LEU A 93 0.94 -11.50 -8.47
C LEU A 93 1.62 -10.38 -7.70
N GLN A 94 2.72 -10.66 -6.99
CA GLN A 94 3.48 -9.65 -6.24
C GLN A 94 3.93 -8.50 -7.13
N ASN A 95 4.50 -8.80 -8.28
CA ASN A 95 4.94 -7.78 -9.24
C ASN A 95 3.77 -6.95 -9.79
N ARG A 96 2.64 -7.61 -10.11
CA ARG A 96 1.42 -6.96 -10.57
C ARG A 96 0.87 -6.00 -9.52
N VAL A 97 0.80 -6.43 -8.26
CA VAL A 97 0.31 -5.60 -7.14
C VAL A 97 1.23 -4.40 -6.93
N GLN A 98 2.54 -4.58 -6.90
CA GLN A 98 3.50 -3.49 -6.73
C GLN A 98 3.37 -2.43 -7.85
N GLN A 99 3.25 -2.87 -9.11
CA GLN A 99 3.07 -1.97 -10.24
C GLN A 99 1.73 -1.22 -10.15
N PHE A 100 0.66 -1.93 -9.80
CA PHE A 100 -0.67 -1.34 -9.63
C PHE A 100 -0.69 -0.31 -8.50
N MET A 101 -0.10 -0.61 -7.35
CA MET A 101 -0.01 0.32 -6.21
C MET A 101 0.78 1.58 -6.55
N ALA A 102 1.86 1.46 -7.31
CA ALA A 102 2.63 2.62 -7.75
C ALA A 102 1.81 3.54 -8.66
N ASP A 103 1.01 2.96 -9.57
CA ASP A 103 0.11 3.73 -10.44
C ASP A 103 -1.00 4.41 -9.63
N MET A 104 -1.70 3.67 -8.77
CA MET A 104 -2.76 4.21 -7.89
C MET A 104 -2.20 5.29 -6.95
N GLY A 105 -1.02 5.06 -6.37
CA GLY A 105 -0.31 6.04 -5.55
C GLY A 105 -0.01 7.33 -6.31
N ASN A 106 0.44 7.24 -7.55
CA ASN A 106 0.70 8.40 -8.40
C ASN A 106 -0.57 9.21 -8.74
N ARG A 107 -1.71 8.55 -8.87
CA ARG A 107 -3.00 9.21 -9.16
C ARG A 107 -3.57 9.92 -7.92
N THR A 108 -3.31 9.39 -6.72
CA THR A 108 -3.81 9.93 -5.45
C THR A 108 -2.82 10.84 -4.70
N LEU A 109 -1.57 10.91 -5.16
CA LEU A 109 -0.47 11.66 -4.56
C LEU A 109 -0.80 13.13 -4.27
N PHE A 110 -1.61 13.75 -5.14
CA PHE A 110 -1.98 15.16 -5.06
C PHE A 110 -2.59 15.55 -3.71
N PHE A 111 -3.33 14.65 -3.05
CA PHE A 111 -3.93 14.92 -1.74
C PHE A 111 -2.85 15.07 -0.66
N GLY A 112 -1.90 14.12 -0.61
CA GLY A 112 -0.78 14.20 0.32
C GLY A 112 0.11 15.42 0.10
N LEU A 113 0.33 15.80 -1.17
CA LEU A 113 1.11 17.00 -1.50
C LEU A 113 0.37 18.27 -1.09
N TRP A 114 -0.93 18.37 -1.39
CA TRP A 114 -1.75 19.50 -0.94
C TRP A 114 -1.76 19.61 0.59
N TRP A 115 -1.99 18.49 1.30
CA TRP A 115 -2.02 18.48 2.76
C TRP A 115 -0.69 18.94 3.38
N LYS A 116 0.43 18.44 2.87
CA LYS A 116 1.78 18.86 3.30
C LYS A 116 2.07 20.33 2.95
N GLY A 117 1.56 20.79 1.80
CA GLY A 117 1.73 22.16 1.31
C GLY A 117 0.84 23.19 2.01
N LEU A 118 -0.23 22.76 2.69
CA LEU A 118 -1.17 23.66 3.36
C LEU A 118 -0.44 24.50 4.44
N ASP A 119 -0.84 25.77 4.61
CA ASP A 119 -0.32 26.63 5.68
C ASP A 119 -0.67 26.07 7.07
N ASP A 120 0.14 26.42 8.06
CA ASP A 120 0.06 25.80 9.38
C ASP A 120 -1.23 26.18 10.14
N ALA A 121 -1.82 27.36 9.87
CA ALA A 121 -3.05 27.78 10.51
C ALA A 121 -4.25 26.94 10.03
N ASN A 122 -4.39 26.78 8.71
CA ASN A 122 -5.43 25.93 8.13
C ASN A 122 -5.22 24.45 8.44
N ALA A 123 -3.99 23.97 8.41
CA ALA A 123 -3.68 22.60 8.79
C ALA A 123 -4.04 22.34 10.25
N LYS A 124 -3.69 23.24 11.17
CA LYS A 124 -4.05 23.14 12.59
C LYS A 124 -5.57 23.10 12.79
N ARG A 125 -6.31 23.95 12.09
CA ARG A 125 -7.78 24.00 12.14
C ARG A 125 -8.40 22.66 11.77
N LEU A 126 -7.93 22.04 10.70
CA LEU A 126 -8.42 20.75 10.23
C LEU A 126 -8.01 19.59 11.16
N MET A 127 -6.75 19.60 11.65
CA MET A 127 -6.26 18.58 12.59
C MET A 127 -6.99 18.62 13.94
N ASP A 128 -7.23 19.81 14.48
CA ASP A 128 -7.88 19.95 15.79
C ASP A 128 -9.33 19.40 15.78
N ALA A 129 -9.96 19.36 14.60
CA ALA A 129 -11.32 18.85 14.43
C ALA A 129 -11.36 17.40 13.88
N SER A 130 -10.21 16.76 13.65
CA SER A 130 -10.17 15.46 12.95
C SER A 130 -10.24 14.23 13.87
N GLY A 131 -10.38 14.40 15.20
CA GLY A 131 -10.54 13.30 16.13
C GLY A 131 -9.42 12.25 16.01
N ASP A 132 -9.77 11.00 15.77
CA ASP A 132 -8.84 9.87 15.68
C ASP A 132 -7.85 9.98 14.50
N TYR A 133 -8.17 10.78 13.48
CA TYR A 133 -7.27 11.00 12.34
C TYR A 133 -6.15 11.99 12.62
N ARG A 134 -6.19 12.71 13.76
CA ARG A 134 -5.24 13.77 14.09
C ARG A 134 -3.79 13.31 13.98
N TYR A 135 -3.45 12.19 14.63
CA TYR A 135 -2.09 11.66 14.63
C TYR A 135 -1.60 11.32 13.22
N TYR A 136 -2.43 10.65 12.43
CA TYR A 136 -2.11 10.33 11.03
C TYR A 136 -1.81 11.60 10.19
N LEU A 137 -2.64 12.62 10.34
CA LEU A 137 -2.49 13.89 9.63
C LEU A 137 -1.24 14.66 10.07
N GLU A 138 -0.92 14.60 11.35
CA GLU A 138 0.29 15.21 11.92
C GLU A 138 1.55 14.50 11.39
N GLU A 139 1.59 13.17 11.42
CA GLU A 139 2.69 12.35 10.89
C GLU A 139 2.95 12.63 9.40
N MET A 140 1.91 12.76 8.59
CA MET A 140 2.08 13.14 7.19
C MET A 140 2.81 14.47 7.05
N ARG A 141 2.57 15.45 7.94
CA ARG A 141 3.21 16.77 7.86
C ARG A 141 4.66 16.78 8.31
N HIS A 142 5.12 15.83 9.07
CA HIS A 142 6.54 15.69 9.40
C HIS A 142 7.41 15.52 8.13
N PHE A 143 6.84 14.97 7.07
CA PHE A 143 7.52 14.84 5.77
C PHE A 143 7.46 16.10 4.89
N LYS A 144 6.80 17.20 5.33
CA LYS A 144 6.73 18.45 4.57
C LYS A 144 8.10 18.96 4.10
N PRO A 145 9.17 18.99 4.93
CA PRO A 145 10.49 19.46 4.51
C PRO A 145 11.18 18.55 3.47
N HIS A 146 10.71 17.32 3.30
CA HIS A 146 11.28 16.30 2.43
C HIS A 146 10.41 16.04 1.20
N THR A 147 9.38 16.86 0.98
CA THR A 147 8.44 16.70 -0.12
C THR A 147 8.99 17.37 -1.38
N LEU A 148 8.98 16.61 -2.47
CA LEU A 148 9.38 17.07 -3.81
C LEU A 148 8.18 17.62 -4.59
N THR A 149 8.40 18.04 -5.82
CA THR A 149 7.30 18.39 -6.73
C THR A 149 6.54 17.15 -7.19
N GLU A 150 5.29 17.30 -7.59
CA GLU A 150 4.46 16.15 -8.01
C GLU A 150 5.10 15.32 -9.14
N PRO A 151 5.72 15.90 -10.19
CA PRO A 151 6.43 15.09 -11.18
C PRO A 151 7.61 14.31 -10.63
N GLU A 152 8.37 14.89 -9.70
CA GLU A 152 9.52 14.23 -9.06
C GLU A 152 9.07 13.07 -8.18
N GLU A 153 8.04 13.27 -7.33
CA GLU A 153 7.47 12.21 -6.50
C GLU A 153 6.93 11.04 -7.36
N LYS A 154 6.26 11.34 -8.48
CA LYS A 154 5.79 10.32 -9.42
C LYS A 154 6.93 9.49 -10.02
N ILE A 155 8.04 10.14 -10.37
CA ILE A 155 9.23 9.45 -10.89
C ILE A 155 9.83 8.56 -9.81
N VAL A 156 9.95 9.05 -8.57
CA VAL A 156 10.44 8.27 -7.43
C VAL A 156 9.59 7.02 -7.22
N ASN A 157 8.27 7.15 -7.15
CA ASN A 157 7.36 6.02 -6.98
C ASN A 157 7.52 4.94 -8.06
N ILE A 158 7.62 5.34 -9.34
CA ILE A 158 7.81 4.39 -10.44
C ILE A 158 9.20 3.73 -10.37
N LYS A 159 10.23 4.51 -10.02
CA LYS A 159 11.60 3.99 -9.90
C LYS A 159 11.78 3.05 -8.72
N ASP A 160 11.03 3.24 -7.64
CA ASP A 160 11.07 2.37 -6.48
C ASP A 160 10.64 0.93 -6.82
N VAL A 161 9.64 0.76 -7.68
CA VAL A 161 9.19 -0.58 -8.13
C VAL A 161 10.33 -1.36 -8.79
N THR A 162 11.07 -0.73 -9.72
CA THR A 162 12.14 -1.37 -10.47
C THR A 162 13.53 -1.22 -9.83
N GLY A 163 13.64 -0.41 -8.79
CA GLY A 163 14.85 -0.16 -8.00
C GLY A 163 14.81 -0.90 -6.67
N SER A 164 14.43 -0.18 -5.60
CA SER A 164 14.48 -0.70 -4.22
C SER A 164 13.67 -1.97 -4.04
N SER A 165 12.41 -1.97 -4.47
CA SER A 165 11.50 -3.13 -4.32
C SER A 165 12.01 -4.36 -5.10
N ALA A 166 12.48 -4.16 -6.33
CA ALA A 166 13.03 -5.26 -7.13
C ALA A 166 14.31 -5.85 -6.53
N LEU A 167 15.16 -5.02 -5.91
CA LEU A 167 16.36 -5.49 -5.22
C LEU A 167 16.04 -6.27 -3.96
N VAL A 168 15.04 -5.85 -3.19
CA VAL A 168 14.54 -6.59 -2.01
C VAL A 168 13.99 -7.95 -2.45
N ASN A 169 13.14 -7.99 -3.46
CA ASN A 169 12.59 -9.25 -3.99
C ASN A 169 13.70 -10.20 -4.48
N LEU A 170 14.72 -9.67 -5.15
CA LEU A 170 15.87 -10.46 -5.58
C LEU A 170 16.67 -11.01 -4.38
N TYR A 171 16.91 -10.19 -3.35
CA TYR A 171 17.56 -10.60 -2.12
C TYR A 171 16.79 -11.74 -1.45
N ASP A 172 15.48 -11.62 -1.30
CA ASP A 172 14.61 -12.63 -0.69
C ASP A 172 14.63 -13.93 -1.49
N ALA A 173 14.56 -13.85 -2.82
CA ALA A 173 14.61 -15.02 -3.69
C ALA A 173 15.96 -15.75 -3.62
N ILE A 174 17.08 -15.04 -3.45
CA ILE A 174 18.42 -15.62 -3.31
C ILE A 174 18.58 -16.25 -1.94
N THR A 175 18.25 -15.52 -0.87
CA THR A 175 18.48 -15.97 0.51
C THR A 175 17.59 -17.14 0.90
N ASN A 176 16.35 -17.19 0.36
CA ASN A 176 15.43 -18.33 0.57
C ASN A 176 15.93 -19.66 -0.03
N ARG A 177 16.93 -19.61 -0.93
CA ARG A 177 17.59 -20.83 -1.47
C ARG A 177 18.68 -21.37 -0.56
N TYR A 178 19.11 -20.63 0.46
CA TYR A 178 20.18 -21.07 1.33
C TYR A 178 19.73 -22.22 2.22
N VAL A 179 20.54 -23.28 2.24
CA VAL A 179 20.32 -24.44 3.12
C VAL A 179 21.38 -24.42 4.20
N PHE A 180 20.95 -24.24 5.44
CA PHE A 180 21.84 -24.26 6.60
C PHE A 180 21.79 -25.63 7.26
N LYS A 181 22.96 -26.19 7.57
CA LYS A 181 23.09 -27.43 8.32
C LYS A 181 23.61 -27.12 9.72
N LEU A 182 22.80 -27.36 10.73
CA LEU A 182 23.22 -27.32 12.12
C LEU A 182 23.78 -28.71 12.50
N LYS A 183 25.05 -28.76 12.92
CA LYS A 183 25.59 -29.93 13.62
C LYS A 183 25.29 -29.75 15.10
N VAL A 184 24.48 -30.62 15.63
CA VAL A 184 24.25 -30.71 17.09
C VAL A 184 25.14 -31.84 17.57
N ASP A 185 26.16 -31.51 18.37
CA ASP A 185 26.96 -32.49 19.08
C ASP A 185 26.04 -33.12 20.13
N GLY A 186 25.76 -34.43 19.97
CA GLY A 186 24.87 -35.21 20.82
C GLY A 186 25.50 -35.58 22.16
#